data_74118a63f65632a168a18d3fe14dc9e8
#
_entry.id   74118a63f65632a168a18d3fe14dc9e8
#
_cell.length_a   1.000
_cell.length_b   1.000
_cell.length_c   1.000
_cell.angle_alpha   90.00
_cell.angle_beta   90.00
_cell.angle_gamma   90.00
#
_symmetry.space_group_name_H-M   'P 1'
#
loop_
_entity.id
_entity.type
_entity.pdbx_description
1 polymer ?
#
loop_
_entity_poly.entity_id
_entity_poly.type
_entity_poly.pdbx_seq_one_letter_code
_entity_poly.pdbx_strand_id
1 'polypeptide(L)'
;MFLLIDNYDSFTYNLVQAFYALGHKPVVLRNDDPAVLDMAVNPELSMVCISPGPGHPADAGLCPEFLKRLSPRIPVLGVCLGHQLLGLHAGAKVEVGPCIMHGKQSEIVHDGTGMFLGLPNPMRVGRYHSLVVRADEDAENPRFTVTARAPEGEVMALRYNDRPWVGVQFHPESVLTPDGLRLLGNFPQSILGTGAETTDFSGILERLARRENLSAEMAAAGFAALMDGKMTPAQAGGFLMGLRMKGESALELAHATRAALARAVRVDGISGTTIDVVGTGGDGRNSFN
;
A
#
# COMPACT_ATOMS: atom_id res chain seq x y z
N MET A 1 -3.71 14.67 6.87
CA MET A 1 -4.46 15.18 5.69
C MET A 1 -3.98 14.48 4.41
N PHE A 2 -4.88 14.11 3.52
CA PHE A 2 -4.56 13.47 2.23
C PHE A 2 -4.79 14.48 1.09
N LEU A 3 -3.78 14.73 0.26
CA LEU A 3 -3.86 15.60 -0.92
C LEU A 3 -3.95 14.75 -2.19
N LEU A 4 -4.90 15.06 -3.07
CA LEU A 4 -4.96 14.55 -4.43
C LEU A 4 -4.79 15.73 -5.39
N ILE A 5 -3.72 15.69 -6.21
CA ILE A 5 -3.46 16.73 -7.21
C ILE A 5 -4.10 16.30 -8.52
N ASP A 6 -5.03 17.13 -9.00
CA ASP A 6 -5.76 16.93 -10.25
C ASP A 6 -5.01 17.56 -11.43
N ASN A 7 -4.56 16.73 -12.36
CA ASN A 7 -3.91 17.15 -13.60
C ASN A 7 -4.91 17.35 -14.75
N TYR A 8 -6.12 17.80 -14.46
CA TYR A 8 -7.18 18.03 -15.46
C TYR A 8 -7.59 16.76 -16.20
N ASP A 9 -7.65 15.65 -15.46
CA ASP A 9 -8.06 14.37 -16.02
C ASP A 9 -9.52 14.03 -15.70
N SER A 10 -10.23 13.47 -16.67
CA SER A 10 -11.63 13.06 -16.50
C SER A 10 -11.80 11.90 -15.50
N PHE A 11 -10.75 11.13 -15.24
CA PHE A 11 -10.76 10.01 -14.28
C PHE A 11 -10.34 10.41 -12.86
N THR A 12 -9.91 11.65 -12.62
CA THR A 12 -9.49 12.11 -11.29
C THR A 12 -10.54 11.82 -10.24
N TYR A 13 -11.80 12.08 -10.52
CA TYR A 13 -12.88 11.85 -9.55
C TYR A 13 -13.22 10.37 -9.35
N ASN A 14 -12.85 9.47 -10.27
CA ASN A 14 -12.92 8.03 -10.04
C ASN A 14 -11.89 7.61 -8.98
N LEU A 15 -10.66 8.18 -9.01
CA LEU A 15 -9.68 7.99 -7.94
C LEU A 15 -10.21 8.51 -6.60
N VAL A 16 -10.82 9.71 -6.60
CA VAL A 16 -11.44 10.28 -5.39
C VAL A 16 -12.48 9.31 -4.82
N GLN A 17 -13.38 8.79 -5.65
CA GLN A 17 -14.41 7.83 -5.23
C GLN A 17 -13.80 6.51 -4.71
N ALA A 18 -12.76 6.00 -5.38
CA ALA A 18 -12.05 4.81 -4.93
C ALA A 18 -11.43 5.01 -3.55
N PHE A 19 -10.80 6.16 -3.31
CA PHE A 19 -10.24 6.49 -1.99
C PHE A 19 -11.34 6.71 -0.93
N TYR A 20 -12.49 7.29 -1.28
CA TYR A 20 -13.63 7.36 -0.36
C TYR A 20 -14.14 5.96 0.03
N ALA A 21 -14.22 5.05 -0.92
CA ALA A 21 -14.61 3.65 -0.65
C ALA A 21 -13.63 2.93 0.29
N LEU A 22 -12.36 3.36 0.28
CA LEU A 22 -11.29 2.89 1.19
C LEU A 22 -11.24 3.64 2.53
N GLY A 23 -12.17 4.58 2.78
CA GLY A 23 -12.23 5.37 4.02
C GLY A 23 -11.31 6.60 4.06
N HIS A 24 -10.66 6.93 2.94
CA HIS A 24 -9.81 8.12 2.82
C HIS A 24 -10.58 9.29 2.20
N LYS A 25 -10.36 10.50 2.73
CA LYS A 25 -11.01 11.72 2.23
C LYS A 25 -9.96 12.69 1.68
N PRO A 26 -9.64 12.65 0.38
CA PRO A 26 -8.66 13.55 -0.20
C PRO A 26 -9.20 14.99 -0.28
N VAL A 27 -8.31 15.95 0.00
CA VAL A 27 -8.45 17.33 -0.47
C VAL A 27 -7.96 17.33 -1.91
N VAL A 28 -8.79 17.81 -2.84
CA VAL A 28 -8.46 17.86 -4.26
C VAL A 28 -8.07 19.29 -4.63
N LEU A 29 -6.87 19.46 -5.16
CA LEU A 29 -6.37 20.72 -5.72
C LEU A 29 -5.95 20.50 -7.17
N ARG A 30 -6.18 21.48 -8.03
CA ARG A 30 -5.66 21.44 -9.39
C ARG A 30 -4.16 21.70 -9.44
N ASN A 31 -3.48 21.13 -10.41
CA ASN A 31 -2.03 21.20 -10.53
C ASN A 31 -1.46 22.59 -10.76
N ASP A 32 -2.30 23.57 -11.14
CA ASP A 32 -1.96 24.98 -11.34
C ASP A 32 -2.42 25.88 -10.17
N ASP A 33 -3.09 25.32 -9.15
CA ASP A 33 -3.48 26.05 -7.94
C ASP A 33 -2.23 26.31 -7.07
N PRO A 34 -1.91 27.58 -6.75
CA PRO A 34 -0.77 27.91 -5.87
C PRO A 34 -0.81 27.20 -4.50
N ALA A 35 -1.98 26.88 -3.98
CA ALA A 35 -2.16 26.14 -2.73
C ALA A 35 -1.47 24.75 -2.74
N VAL A 36 -1.22 24.18 -3.92
CA VAL A 36 -0.45 22.94 -4.06
C VAL A 36 0.94 23.08 -3.44
N LEU A 37 1.60 24.22 -3.65
CA LEU A 37 2.95 24.43 -3.10
C LEU A 37 2.93 24.66 -1.57
N ASP A 38 1.87 25.27 -1.04
CA ASP A 38 1.70 25.44 0.41
C ASP A 38 1.48 24.06 1.07
N MET A 39 0.77 23.17 0.38
CA MET A 39 0.55 21.81 0.86
C MET A 39 1.84 21.00 0.97
N ALA A 40 2.87 21.26 0.14
CA ALA A 40 4.13 20.54 0.19
C ALA A 40 4.88 20.70 1.54
N VAL A 41 4.64 21.80 2.24
CA VAL A 41 5.25 22.13 3.54
C VAL A 41 4.26 22.07 4.69
N ASN A 42 3.02 21.66 4.47
CA ASN A 42 2.01 21.54 5.51
C ASN A 42 2.30 20.36 6.45
N PRO A 43 2.47 20.59 7.77
CA PRO A 43 2.82 19.53 8.72
C PRO A 43 1.72 18.47 8.90
N GLU A 44 0.48 18.77 8.52
CA GLU A 44 -0.62 17.82 8.60
C GLU A 44 -0.72 16.92 7.35
N LEU A 45 0.07 17.20 6.30
CA LEU A 45 0.07 16.37 5.10
C LEU A 45 0.65 14.99 5.43
N SER A 46 -0.13 13.95 5.20
CA SER A 46 0.23 12.57 5.53
C SER A 46 0.34 11.64 4.32
N MET A 47 -0.22 12.06 3.17
CA MET A 47 -0.28 11.23 1.97
C MET A 47 -0.61 12.09 0.76
N VAL A 48 -0.07 11.72 -0.41
CA VAL A 48 -0.31 12.41 -1.70
C VAL A 48 -0.66 11.41 -2.78
N CYS A 49 -1.64 11.75 -3.63
CA CYS A 49 -1.87 11.11 -4.91
C CYS A 49 -1.75 12.15 -6.03
N ILE A 50 -0.97 11.85 -7.07
CA ILE A 50 -0.87 12.67 -8.28
C ILE A 50 -1.63 11.95 -9.38
N SER A 51 -2.69 12.58 -9.87
CA SER A 51 -3.65 12.00 -10.81
C SER A 51 -3.06 11.74 -12.21
N PRO A 52 -3.76 10.96 -13.04
CA PRO A 52 -3.60 11.02 -14.49
C PRO A 52 -3.74 12.43 -15.02
N GLY A 53 -3.37 12.64 -16.27
CA GLY A 53 -3.53 13.91 -16.97
C GLY A 53 -3.02 13.87 -18.39
N PRO A 54 -3.35 14.88 -19.20
CA PRO A 54 -2.86 15.00 -20.56
C PRO A 54 -1.44 15.56 -20.62
N GLY A 55 -0.80 15.40 -21.78
CA GLY A 55 0.47 16.04 -22.10
C GLY A 55 1.70 15.31 -21.55
N HIS A 56 2.79 16.04 -21.42
CA HIS A 56 4.07 15.54 -20.93
C HIS A 56 4.23 15.84 -19.43
N PRO A 57 4.81 14.95 -18.62
CA PRO A 57 4.93 15.14 -17.16
C PRO A 57 5.76 16.36 -16.76
N ALA A 58 6.68 16.84 -17.62
CA ALA A 58 7.40 18.08 -17.36
C ALA A 58 6.49 19.31 -17.34
N ASP A 59 5.34 19.23 -18.02
CA ASP A 59 4.37 20.32 -18.17
C ASP A 59 3.16 20.14 -17.21
N ALA A 60 3.30 19.30 -16.18
CA ALA A 60 2.25 19.02 -15.18
C ALA A 60 2.09 20.15 -14.14
N GLY A 61 2.01 21.38 -14.58
CA GLY A 61 1.79 22.56 -13.74
C GLY A 61 2.80 22.70 -12.61
N LEU A 62 2.33 22.81 -11.37
CA LEU A 62 3.17 22.95 -10.17
C LEU A 62 3.67 21.63 -9.61
N CYS A 63 3.26 20.48 -10.16
CA CYS A 63 3.66 19.16 -9.64
C CYS A 63 5.17 18.92 -9.59
N PRO A 64 5.99 19.31 -10.60
CA PRO A 64 7.44 19.15 -10.52
C PRO A 64 8.06 19.92 -9.34
N GLU A 65 7.59 21.16 -9.10
CA GLU A 65 8.07 21.99 -8.01
C GLU A 65 7.56 21.49 -6.64
N PHE A 66 6.32 21.02 -6.59
CA PHE A 66 5.75 20.38 -5.42
C PHE A 66 6.60 19.19 -4.94
N LEU A 67 6.97 18.29 -5.85
CA LEU A 67 7.80 17.12 -5.50
C LEU A 67 9.20 17.50 -4.98
N LYS A 68 9.77 18.60 -5.44
CA LYS A 68 11.05 19.11 -4.93
C LYS A 68 10.97 19.62 -3.50
N ARG A 69 9.81 20.20 -3.11
CA ARG A 69 9.56 20.78 -1.79
C ARG A 69 9.04 19.76 -0.78
N LEU A 70 8.43 18.69 -1.28
CA LEU A 70 7.77 17.69 -0.43
C LEU A 70 8.78 16.94 0.43
N SER A 71 8.44 16.78 1.71
CA SER A 71 9.22 15.92 2.60
C SER A 71 9.35 14.51 2.04
N PRO A 72 10.56 13.93 1.95
CA PRO A 72 10.74 12.58 1.41
C PRO A 72 10.09 11.47 2.24
N ARG A 73 9.58 11.79 3.43
CA ARG A 73 8.87 10.84 4.31
C ARG A 73 7.39 10.72 3.97
N ILE A 74 6.82 11.66 3.23
CA ILE A 74 5.41 11.63 2.85
C ILE A 74 5.20 10.63 1.72
N PRO A 75 4.28 9.65 1.88
CA PRO A 75 3.95 8.70 0.82
C PRO A 75 3.34 9.38 -0.39
N VAL A 76 3.80 9.01 -1.58
CA VAL A 76 3.27 9.51 -2.85
C VAL A 76 2.89 8.35 -3.75
N LEU A 77 1.67 8.41 -4.28
CA LEU A 77 1.19 7.59 -5.39
C LEU A 77 1.07 8.44 -6.65
N GLY A 78 1.78 8.06 -7.70
CA GLY A 78 1.60 8.63 -9.04
C GLY A 78 0.80 7.68 -9.93
N VAL A 79 -0.27 8.18 -10.57
CA VAL A 79 -1.09 7.40 -11.51
C VAL A 79 -0.94 7.97 -12.91
N CYS A 80 -0.59 7.15 -13.89
CA CYS A 80 -0.41 7.48 -15.30
C CYS A 80 0.56 8.67 -15.49
N LEU A 81 0.09 9.90 -15.71
CA LEU A 81 0.93 11.10 -15.77
C LEU A 81 1.74 11.27 -14.47
N GLY A 82 1.10 11.02 -13.30
CA GLY A 82 1.78 11.07 -12.01
C GLY A 82 2.91 10.04 -11.89
N HIS A 83 2.74 8.83 -12.42
CA HIS A 83 3.81 7.83 -12.52
C HIS A 83 4.97 8.31 -13.40
N GLN A 84 4.66 8.88 -14.57
CA GLN A 84 5.66 9.43 -15.49
C GLN A 84 6.42 10.60 -14.85
N LEU A 85 5.72 11.44 -14.10
CA LEU A 85 6.33 12.53 -13.34
C LEU A 85 7.30 12.00 -12.26
N LEU A 86 6.93 10.94 -11.55
CA LEU A 86 7.84 10.28 -10.61
C LEU A 86 9.06 9.69 -11.32
N GLY A 87 8.88 9.02 -12.46
CA GLY A 87 9.98 8.54 -13.29
C GLY A 87 10.93 9.68 -13.70
N LEU A 88 10.37 10.78 -14.21
CA LEU A 88 11.14 11.97 -14.60
C LEU A 88 11.88 12.60 -13.41
N HIS A 89 11.22 12.72 -12.25
CA HIS A 89 11.83 13.23 -11.02
C HIS A 89 13.00 12.34 -10.53
N ALA A 90 12.92 11.04 -10.80
CA ALA A 90 14.01 10.10 -10.52
C ALA A 90 15.17 10.18 -11.52
N GLY A 91 15.02 10.95 -12.61
CA GLY A 91 16.03 11.10 -13.66
C GLY A 91 15.82 10.14 -14.85
N ALA A 92 14.76 9.36 -14.87
CA ALA A 92 14.42 8.51 -16.01
C ALA A 92 13.93 9.35 -17.20
N LYS A 93 14.07 8.81 -18.41
CA LYS A 93 13.47 9.39 -19.61
C LYS A 93 12.00 9.02 -19.69
N VAL A 94 11.20 9.96 -20.17
CA VAL A 94 9.79 9.72 -20.53
C VAL A 94 9.66 10.01 -22.02
N GLU A 95 9.23 9.01 -22.78
CA GLU A 95 9.17 9.07 -24.23
C GLU A 95 7.96 8.30 -24.78
N VAL A 96 7.71 8.45 -26.07
CA VAL A 96 6.61 7.73 -26.74
C VAL A 96 6.87 6.23 -26.66
N GLY A 97 5.89 5.50 -26.16
CA GLY A 97 5.92 4.04 -26.06
C GLY A 97 5.82 3.35 -27.45
N PRO A 98 6.20 2.08 -27.56
CA PRO A 98 6.10 1.32 -28.81
C PRO A 98 4.65 1.11 -29.25
N CYS A 99 3.70 1.14 -28.32
CA CYS A 99 2.29 0.95 -28.58
C CYS A 99 1.46 2.08 -27.93
N ILE A 100 0.64 2.73 -28.74
CA ILE A 100 -0.36 3.68 -28.21
C ILE A 100 -1.52 2.87 -27.61
N MET A 101 -1.71 3.01 -26.33
CA MET A 101 -2.78 2.34 -25.58
C MET A 101 -3.85 3.35 -25.21
N HIS A 102 -5.08 3.13 -25.66
CA HIS A 102 -6.22 3.98 -25.29
C HIS A 102 -7.45 3.12 -25.04
N GLY A 103 -7.87 3.00 -23.78
CA GLY A 103 -9.02 2.18 -23.38
C GLY A 103 -8.87 0.68 -23.65
N LYS A 104 -7.64 0.17 -23.59
CA LYS A 104 -7.34 -1.25 -23.78
C LYS A 104 -6.94 -1.91 -22.47
N GLN A 105 -7.29 -3.18 -22.35
CA GLN A 105 -6.88 -4.02 -21.24
C GLN A 105 -5.59 -4.78 -21.61
N SER A 106 -4.66 -4.88 -20.68
CA SER A 106 -3.44 -5.67 -20.78
C SER A 106 -3.23 -6.50 -19.52
N GLU A 107 -2.52 -7.59 -19.64
CA GLU A 107 -2.01 -8.33 -18.49
C GLU A 107 -0.59 -7.84 -18.18
N ILE A 108 -0.34 -7.52 -16.92
CA ILE A 108 1.00 -7.13 -16.45
C ILE A 108 1.55 -8.18 -15.50
N VAL A 109 2.87 -8.34 -15.49
CA VAL A 109 3.58 -9.18 -14.51
C VAL A 109 4.22 -8.26 -13.48
N HIS A 110 4.09 -8.59 -12.20
CA HIS A 110 4.58 -7.78 -11.09
C HIS A 110 5.36 -8.62 -10.06
N ASP A 111 6.09 -7.96 -9.18
CA ASP A 111 6.94 -8.60 -8.17
C ASP A 111 6.17 -9.18 -6.96
N GLY A 112 4.87 -8.94 -6.86
CA GLY A 112 4.02 -9.39 -5.74
C GLY A 112 4.23 -8.62 -4.45
N THR A 113 5.02 -7.54 -4.43
CA THR A 113 5.35 -6.76 -3.24
C THR A 113 4.66 -5.41 -3.21
N GLY A 114 4.71 -4.72 -2.06
CA GLY A 114 4.18 -3.37 -1.92
C GLY A 114 2.71 -3.29 -2.35
N MET A 115 2.41 -2.42 -3.31
CA MET A 115 1.04 -2.25 -3.80
C MET A 115 0.44 -3.52 -4.44
N PHE A 116 1.28 -4.45 -4.89
CA PHE A 116 0.84 -5.69 -5.54
C PHE A 116 0.65 -6.85 -4.57
N LEU A 117 0.81 -6.63 -3.27
CA LEU A 117 0.67 -7.68 -2.26
C LEU A 117 -0.72 -8.32 -2.32
N GLY A 118 -0.75 -9.66 -2.47
CA GLY A 118 -2.00 -10.45 -2.51
C GLY A 118 -2.84 -10.29 -3.78
N LEU A 119 -2.33 -9.61 -4.81
CA LEU A 119 -3.01 -9.47 -6.11
C LEU A 119 -2.67 -10.62 -7.06
N PRO A 120 -3.55 -10.92 -8.04
CA PRO A 120 -3.27 -11.95 -9.04
C PRO A 120 -2.07 -11.57 -9.91
N ASN A 121 -1.25 -12.54 -10.28
CA ASN A 121 -0.11 -12.35 -11.16
C ASN A 121 -0.11 -13.42 -12.27
N PRO A 122 -0.35 -13.07 -13.53
CA PRO A 122 -0.50 -11.72 -14.07
C PRO A 122 -1.79 -11.00 -13.62
N MET A 123 -1.75 -9.65 -13.60
CA MET A 123 -2.87 -8.78 -13.24
C MET A 123 -3.41 -8.07 -14.47
N ARG A 124 -4.75 -8.02 -14.63
CA ARG A 124 -5.41 -7.26 -15.70
C ARG A 124 -5.56 -5.80 -15.34
N VAL A 125 -5.14 -4.91 -16.25
CA VAL A 125 -5.14 -3.46 -16.04
C VAL A 125 -5.62 -2.69 -17.26
N GLY A 126 -6.32 -1.58 -17.04
CA GLY A 126 -6.73 -0.64 -18.09
C GLY A 126 -5.63 0.37 -18.39
N ARG A 127 -5.28 0.52 -19.67
CA ARG A 127 -4.21 1.42 -20.14
C ARG A 127 -4.76 2.52 -21.04
N TYR A 128 -4.29 3.77 -20.80
CA TYR A 128 -4.75 4.98 -21.53
C TYR A 128 -3.58 5.94 -21.78
N HIS A 129 -2.42 5.43 -22.20
CA HIS A 129 -1.20 6.22 -22.33
C HIS A 129 -0.49 6.01 -23.67
N SER A 130 0.24 7.02 -24.13
CA SER A 130 1.18 6.96 -25.24
C SER A 130 2.63 7.16 -24.79
N LEU A 131 2.85 7.74 -23.62
CA LEU A 131 4.17 7.93 -23.04
C LEU A 131 4.47 6.83 -22.02
N VAL A 132 5.76 6.50 -21.90
CA VAL A 132 6.26 5.47 -20.97
C VAL A 132 7.56 5.94 -20.30
N VAL A 133 7.78 5.48 -19.07
CA VAL A 133 9.04 5.65 -18.37
C VAL A 133 10.04 4.63 -18.89
N ARG A 134 11.27 5.06 -19.20
CA ARG A 134 12.40 4.17 -19.51
C ARG A 134 13.27 4.02 -18.28
N ALA A 135 13.33 2.81 -17.75
CA ALA A 135 14.32 2.48 -16.72
C ALA A 135 15.69 2.28 -17.37
N ASP A 136 16.72 2.83 -16.73
CA ASP A 136 18.10 2.51 -17.04
C ASP A 136 18.46 1.25 -16.26
N GLU A 137 18.51 0.12 -16.96
CA GLU A 137 18.77 -1.20 -16.35
C GLU A 137 20.23 -1.39 -15.95
N ASP A 138 21.13 -0.57 -16.51
CA ASP A 138 22.57 -0.60 -16.25
C ASP A 138 23.00 0.40 -15.16
N ALA A 139 22.06 1.15 -14.57
CA ALA A 139 22.39 2.13 -13.55
C ALA A 139 22.97 1.45 -12.30
N GLU A 140 24.16 1.85 -11.88
CA GLU A 140 24.83 1.32 -10.68
C GLU A 140 24.04 1.56 -9.39
N ASN A 141 23.32 2.69 -9.31
CA ASN A 141 22.50 3.08 -8.15
C ASN A 141 21.13 3.64 -8.61
N PRO A 142 20.20 2.78 -9.04
CA PRO A 142 18.91 3.26 -9.51
C PRO A 142 18.11 3.88 -8.36
N ARG A 143 17.48 5.04 -8.62
CA ARG A 143 16.63 5.71 -7.63
C ARG A 143 15.30 5.01 -7.41
N PHE A 144 14.91 4.13 -8.32
CA PHE A 144 13.69 3.33 -8.21
C PHE A 144 13.91 1.91 -8.74
N THR A 145 13.07 1.02 -8.28
CA THR A 145 12.94 -0.36 -8.77
C THR A 145 11.67 -0.47 -9.61
N VAL A 146 11.77 -1.14 -10.76
CA VAL A 146 10.59 -1.50 -11.57
C VAL A 146 9.88 -2.68 -10.90
N THR A 147 8.63 -2.48 -10.52
CA THR A 147 7.83 -3.49 -9.79
C THR A 147 6.78 -4.18 -10.66
N ALA A 148 6.49 -3.64 -11.85
CA ALA A 148 5.63 -4.31 -12.83
C ALA A 148 6.01 -3.94 -14.28
N ARG A 149 5.79 -4.89 -15.19
CA ARG A 149 6.00 -4.72 -16.64
C ARG A 149 4.82 -5.26 -17.44
N ALA A 150 4.56 -4.63 -18.58
CA ALA A 150 3.69 -5.16 -19.62
C ALA A 150 4.43 -6.25 -20.44
N PRO A 151 3.72 -7.07 -21.22
CA PRO A 151 4.34 -8.09 -22.08
C PRO A 151 5.36 -7.51 -23.06
N GLU A 152 5.17 -6.26 -23.49
CA GLU A 152 6.07 -5.53 -24.42
C GLU A 152 7.32 -4.97 -23.71
N GLY A 153 7.47 -5.24 -22.40
CA GLY A 153 8.60 -4.78 -21.58
C GLY A 153 8.44 -3.38 -21.02
N GLU A 154 7.35 -2.67 -21.32
CA GLU A 154 7.10 -1.32 -20.78
C GLU A 154 6.97 -1.32 -19.25
N VAL A 155 7.52 -0.29 -18.61
CA VAL A 155 7.41 -0.10 -17.17
C VAL A 155 5.96 0.24 -16.80
N MET A 156 5.32 -0.65 -16.03
CA MET A 156 3.95 -0.48 -15.60
C MET A 156 3.83 -0.05 -14.14
N ALA A 157 4.87 -0.26 -13.34
CA ALA A 157 4.96 0.31 -12.00
C ALA A 157 6.42 0.50 -11.58
N LEU A 158 6.62 1.49 -10.72
CA LEU A 158 7.91 1.80 -10.09
C LEU A 158 7.73 2.06 -8.60
N ARG A 159 8.77 1.76 -7.84
CA ARG A 159 8.90 2.08 -6.42
C ARG A 159 10.25 2.73 -6.16
N TYR A 160 10.26 3.87 -5.48
CA TYR A 160 11.51 4.51 -5.06
C TYR A 160 12.23 3.66 -4.01
N ASN A 161 13.56 3.72 -4.02
CA ASN A 161 14.41 2.96 -3.11
C ASN A 161 14.72 3.74 -1.82
N ASP A 162 14.59 5.06 -1.84
CA ASP A 162 14.97 5.98 -0.76
C ASP A 162 13.79 6.65 -0.04
N ARG A 163 12.57 6.44 -0.52
CA ARG A 163 11.37 7.10 0.01
C ARG A 163 10.10 6.33 -0.33
N PRO A 164 8.97 6.55 0.39
CA PRO A 164 7.73 5.83 0.17
C PRO A 164 6.95 6.37 -1.05
N TRP A 165 7.59 6.42 -2.22
CA TRP A 165 6.99 6.89 -3.46
C TRP A 165 6.85 5.72 -4.44
N VAL A 166 5.64 5.59 -4.98
CA VAL A 166 5.29 4.54 -5.96
C VAL A 166 4.50 5.15 -7.10
N GLY A 167 4.62 4.55 -8.27
CA GLY A 167 3.86 4.96 -9.44
C GLY A 167 3.34 3.77 -10.22
N VAL A 168 2.12 3.88 -10.76
CA VAL A 168 1.52 2.92 -11.67
C VAL A 168 1.15 3.61 -12.99
N GLN A 169 1.55 3.01 -14.12
CA GLN A 169 1.29 3.58 -15.45
C GLN A 169 -0.15 3.37 -15.91
N PHE A 170 -0.80 2.35 -15.39
CA PHE A 170 -2.20 2.02 -15.69
C PHE A 170 -3.16 2.78 -14.76
N HIS A 171 -4.46 2.64 -15.03
CA HIS A 171 -5.53 3.31 -14.28
C HIS A 171 -6.18 2.34 -13.29
N PRO A 172 -5.82 2.35 -11.99
CA PRO A 172 -6.43 1.48 -10.98
C PRO A 172 -7.90 1.83 -10.70
N GLU A 173 -8.33 3.05 -11.01
CA GLU A 173 -9.69 3.54 -10.86
C GLU A 173 -10.62 3.14 -12.01
N SER A 174 -10.04 2.59 -13.10
CA SER A 174 -10.81 2.19 -14.29
C SER A 174 -11.54 0.88 -14.06
N VAL A 175 -12.75 0.77 -14.63
CA VAL A 175 -13.51 -0.50 -14.68
C VAL A 175 -12.76 -1.60 -15.43
N LEU A 176 -11.76 -1.24 -16.24
CA LEU A 176 -10.88 -2.19 -16.93
C LEU A 176 -9.78 -2.76 -16.02
N THR A 177 -9.69 -2.32 -14.76
CA THR A 177 -8.75 -2.82 -13.75
C THR A 177 -9.53 -3.45 -12.60
N PRO A 178 -9.94 -4.73 -12.72
CA PRO A 178 -10.85 -5.36 -11.75
C PRO A 178 -10.33 -5.36 -10.30
N ASP A 179 -9.00 -5.52 -10.12
CA ASP A 179 -8.36 -5.52 -8.80
C ASP A 179 -7.83 -4.13 -8.38
N GLY A 180 -8.22 -3.07 -9.08
CA GLY A 180 -7.70 -1.72 -8.87
C GLY A 180 -7.99 -1.17 -7.47
N LEU A 181 -9.19 -1.40 -6.93
CA LEU A 181 -9.55 -0.97 -5.58
C LEU A 181 -8.67 -1.68 -4.51
N ARG A 182 -8.38 -2.98 -4.72
CA ARG A 182 -7.49 -3.73 -3.82
C ARG A 182 -6.05 -3.19 -3.87
N LEU A 183 -5.57 -2.87 -5.08
CA LEU A 183 -4.27 -2.24 -5.28
C LEU A 183 -4.18 -0.88 -4.58
N LEU A 184 -5.18 -0.01 -4.74
CA LEU A 184 -5.24 1.27 -4.04
C LEU A 184 -5.35 1.09 -2.52
N GLY A 185 -6.05 0.05 -2.04
CA GLY A 185 -6.15 -0.28 -0.63
C GLY A 185 -4.82 -0.70 0.01
N ASN A 186 -3.87 -1.18 -0.78
CA ASN A 186 -2.51 -1.46 -0.29
C ASN A 186 -1.68 -0.19 -0.09
N PHE A 187 -2.05 0.95 -0.66
CA PHE A 187 -1.39 2.24 -0.45
C PHE A 187 -2.02 2.98 0.75
N PRO A 188 -1.28 3.65 1.66
CA PRO A 188 0.19 3.77 1.70
C PRO A 188 0.89 2.71 2.58
N GLN A 189 0.14 1.87 3.31
CA GLN A 189 0.69 1.00 4.36
C GLN A 189 1.78 0.07 3.85
N SER A 190 1.59 -0.49 2.65
CA SER A 190 2.56 -1.42 2.04
C SER A 190 3.87 -0.76 1.58
N ILE A 191 3.91 0.58 1.48
CA ILE A 191 5.09 1.31 1.03
C ILE A 191 5.71 2.19 2.11
N LEU A 192 4.97 2.50 3.16
CA LEU A 192 5.49 3.26 4.29
C LEU A 192 6.59 2.53 5.03
N GLY A 193 6.92 1.29 4.59
CA GLY A 193 7.94 0.55 5.28
C GLY A 193 7.93 0.98 6.75
N THR A 194 6.85 0.73 7.48
CA THR A 194 7.12 0.39 8.85
C THR A 194 8.15 -0.67 8.67
N GLY A 195 9.32 -0.53 9.26
CA GLY A 195 10.32 -1.59 9.33
C GLY A 195 9.75 -2.87 9.99
N ALA A 196 8.50 -3.16 9.72
CA ALA A 196 7.92 -4.46 9.59
C ALA A 196 8.58 -5.03 8.34
N GLU A 197 9.73 -5.70 8.52
CA GLU A 197 9.99 -6.95 7.84
C GLU A 197 8.64 -7.47 7.38
N THR A 198 8.49 -7.67 6.04
CA THR A 198 7.36 -8.48 5.54
C THR A 198 7.38 -9.68 6.45
N THR A 199 6.44 -9.73 7.41
CA THR A 199 6.41 -10.84 8.34
C THR A 199 6.34 -12.03 7.42
N ASP A 200 7.43 -12.79 7.34
CA ASP A 200 7.48 -13.95 6.47
C ASP A 200 6.44 -14.94 6.99
N PHE A 201 5.16 -14.65 6.61
CA PHE A 201 4.04 -15.47 7.00
C PHE A 201 4.22 -16.90 6.53
N SER A 202 4.91 -17.10 5.40
CA SER A 202 5.27 -18.43 4.94
C SER A 202 6.18 -19.10 5.95
N GLY A 203 7.22 -18.42 6.41
CA GLY A 203 8.13 -18.94 7.44
C GLY A 203 7.45 -19.19 8.79
N ILE A 204 6.53 -18.31 9.20
CA ILE A 204 5.72 -18.51 10.42
C ILE A 204 4.85 -19.76 10.28
N LEU A 205 4.09 -19.88 9.18
CA LEU A 205 3.19 -21.02 8.95
C LEU A 205 3.98 -22.33 8.80
N GLU A 206 5.10 -22.31 8.11
CA GLU A 206 5.97 -23.49 7.95
C GLU A 206 6.51 -23.96 9.30
N ARG A 207 6.95 -23.02 10.15
CA ARG A 207 7.42 -23.33 11.50
C ARG A 207 6.35 -23.95 12.37
N LEU A 208 5.12 -23.39 12.33
CA LEU A 208 3.96 -23.96 13.01
C LEU A 208 3.58 -25.34 12.47
N ALA A 209 3.63 -25.55 11.15
CA ALA A 209 3.39 -26.85 10.52
C ALA A 209 4.39 -27.92 10.99
N ARG A 210 5.63 -27.53 11.29
CA ARG A 210 6.67 -28.40 11.89
C ARG A 210 6.51 -28.56 13.40
N ARG A 211 5.48 -27.96 14.02
CA ARG A 211 5.25 -27.94 15.48
C ARG A 211 6.37 -27.28 16.28
N GLU A 212 7.07 -26.35 15.67
CA GLU A 212 8.14 -25.59 16.32
C GLU A 212 7.58 -24.31 16.97
N ASN A 213 8.16 -23.89 18.09
CA ASN A 213 7.81 -22.62 18.71
C ASN A 213 8.27 -21.44 17.84
N LEU A 214 7.46 -20.40 17.79
CA LEU A 214 7.82 -19.14 17.14
C LEU A 214 8.92 -18.43 17.94
N SER A 215 9.80 -17.71 17.24
CA SER A 215 10.67 -16.74 17.90
C SER A 215 9.86 -15.58 18.49
N ALA A 216 10.46 -14.77 19.35
CA ALA A 216 9.81 -13.57 19.92
C ALA A 216 9.34 -12.61 18.82
N GLU A 217 10.18 -12.41 17.79
CA GLU A 217 9.89 -11.55 16.64
C GLU A 217 8.74 -12.11 15.80
N MET A 218 8.78 -13.40 15.47
CA MET A 218 7.72 -14.08 14.71
C MET A 218 6.39 -14.07 15.46
N ALA A 219 6.39 -14.32 16.76
CA ALA A 219 5.19 -14.28 17.59
C ALA A 219 4.62 -12.85 17.66
N ALA A 220 5.46 -11.85 17.93
CA ALA A 220 5.05 -10.44 17.98
C ALA A 220 4.44 -10.00 16.65
N ALA A 221 5.10 -10.30 15.53
CA ALA A 221 4.67 -9.93 14.20
C ALA A 221 3.38 -10.67 13.80
N GLY A 222 3.28 -11.96 14.07
CA GLY A 222 2.09 -12.77 13.77
C GLY A 222 0.85 -12.27 14.52
N PHE A 223 0.94 -12.09 15.85
CA PHE A 223 -0.20 -11.60 16.62
C PHE A 223 -0.55 -10.13 16.30
N ALA A 224 0.43 -9.28 16.02
CA ALA A 224 0.16 -7.91 15.57
C ALA A 224 -0.63 -7.90 14.26
N ALA A 225 -0.19 -8.68 13.27
CA ALA A 225 -0.86 -8.75 11.98
C ALA A 225 -2.27 -9.37 12.07
N LEU A 226 -2.48 -10.35 12.95
CA LEU A 226 -3.80 -10.91 13.21
C LEU A 226 -4.75 -9.85 13.77
N MET A 227 -4.30 -9.12 14.81
CA MET A 227 -5.12 -8.08 15.47
C MET A 227 -5.36 -6.85 14.58
N ASP A 228 -4.44 -6.54 13.67
CA ASP A 228 -4.58 -5.44 12.71
C ASP A 228 -5.39 -5.80 11.46
N GLY A 229 -5.91 -7.04 11.37
CA GLY A 229 -6.62 -7.52 10.19
C GLY A 229 -5.76 -7.60 8.92
N LYS A 230 -4.44 -7.69 9.06
CA LYS A 230 -3.47 -7.75 7.95
C LYS A 230 -3.28 -9.16 7.39
N MET A 231 -3.90 -10.18 8.00
CA MET A 231 -3.91 -11.55 7.50
C MET A 231 -5.09 -11.78 6.57
N THR A 232 -4.87 -12.54 5.49
CA THR A 232 -6.02 -13.12 4.77
C THR A 232 -6.75 -14.11 5.68
N PRO A 233 -8.04 -14.40 5.45
CA PRO A 233 -8.78 -15.42 6.23
C PRO A 233 -8.09 -16.77 6.28
N ALA A 234 -7.44 -17.18 5.17
CA ALA A 234 -6.68 -18.43 5.10
C ALA A 234 -5.42 -18.38 5.98
N GLN A 235 -4.68 -17.26 5.97
CA GLN A 235 -3.50 -17.07 6.82
C GLN A 235 -3.88 -17.02 8.30
N ALA A 236 -4.96 -16.30 8.66
CA ALA A 236 -5.44 -16.24 10.04
C ALA A 236 -5.87 -17.62 10.54
N GLY A 237 -6.63 -18.37 9.73
CA GLY A 237 -7.04 -19.75 10.04
C GLY A 237 -5.83 -20.68 10.19
N GLY A 238 -4.88 -20.63 9.27
CA GLY A 238 -3.65 -21.43 9.32
C GLY A 238 -2.79 -21.10 10.54
N PHE A 239 -2.65 -19.81 10.88
CA PHE A 239 -1.89 -19.34 12.04
C PHE A 239 -2.50 -19.84 13.36
N LEU A 240 -3.79 -19.60 13.57
CA LEU A 240 -4.51 -20.00 14.78
C LEU A 240 -4.55 -21.51 14.94
N MET A 241 -4.85 -22.25 13.85
CA MET A 241 -4.88 -23.70 13.87
C MET A 241 -3.48 -24.28 14.10
N GLY A 242 -2.45 -23.72 13.49
CA GLY A 242 -1.05 -24.12 13.70
C GLY A 242 -0.61 -23.96 15.14
N LEU A 243 -0.92 -22.83 15.79
CA LEU A 243 -0.68 -22.61 17.22
C LEU A 243 -1.43 -23.65 18.07
N ARG A 244 -2.72 -23.85 17.80
CA ARG A 244 -3.55 -24.81 18.53
C ARG A 244 -3.07 -26.25 18.42
N MET A 245 -2.67 -26.68 17.21
CA MET A 245 -2.18 -28.04 16.96
C MET A 245 -0.81 -28.31 17.58
N LYS A 246 0.01 -27.26 17.66
CA LYS A 246 1.33 -27.32 18.30
C LYS A 246 1.21 -27.28 19.83
N GLY A 247 0.26 -26.54 20.35
CA GLY A 247 0.21 -26.05 21.72
C GLY A 247 0.99 -24.74 21.89
N GLU A 248 0.36 -23.72 22.46
CA GLU A 248 0.95 -22.39 22.64
C GLU A 248 2.03 -22.41 23.71
N SER A 249 3.18 -21.80 23.43
CA SER A 249 4.23 -21.59 24.42
C SER A 249 3.93 -20.35 25.29
N ALA A 250 4.54 -20.26 26.48
CA ALA A 250 4.40 -19.09 27.35
C ALA A 250 4.85 -17.79 26.67
N LEU A 251 5.87 -17.84 25.81
CA LEU A 251 6.37 -16.71 25.03
C LEU A 251 5.30 -16.26 24.01
N GLU A 252 4.69 -17.17 23.28
CA GLU A 252 3.66 -16.87 22.29
C GLU A 252 2.42 -16.28 22.96
N LEU A 253 1.97 -16.82 24.10
CA LEU A 253 0.87 -16.25 24.88
C LEU A 253 1.19 -14.84 25.39
N ALA A 254 2.42 -14.59 25.84
CA ALA A 254 2.84 -13.26 26.26
C ALA A 254 2.78 -12.25 25.11
N HIS A 255 3.17 -12.62 23.89
CA HIS A 255 3.08 -11.75 22.72
C HIS A 255 1.64 -11.56 22.26
N ALA A 256 0.78 -12.58 22.30
CA ALA A 256 -0.65 -12.46 22.05
C ALA A 256 -1.30 -11.44 23.00
N THR A 257 -1.03 -11.57 24.29
CA THR A 257 -1.54 -10.64 25.32
C THR A 257 -1.06 -9.21 25.08
N ARG A 258 0.23 -9.00 24.79
CA ARG A 258 0.77 -7.66 24.49
C ARG A 258 0.13 -7.06 23.25
N ALA A 259 -0.07 -7.84 22.20
CA ALA A 259 -0.71 -7.38 20.97
C ALA A 259 -2.16 -6.94 21.21
N ALA A 260 -2.92 -7.69 22.00
CA ALA A 260 -4.28 -7.37 22.39
C ALA A 260 -4.33 -6.11 23.28
N LEU A 261 -3.49 -6.03 24.32
CA LEU A 261 -3.44 -4.87 25.22
C LEU A 261 -3.05 -3.58 24.53
N ALA A 262 -2.15 -3.64 23.56
CA ALA A 262 -1.73 -2.47 22.78
C ALA A 262 -2.87 -1.88 21.93
N ARG A 263 -3.91 -2.66 21.65
CA ARG A 263 -5.06 -2.27 20.82
C ARG A 263 -6.37 -2.17 21.61
N ALA A 264 -6.33 -2.50 22.88
CA ALA A 264 -7.50 -2.41 23.77
C ALA A 264 -7.89 -0.96 23.98
N VAL A 265 -9.18 -0.66 23.86
CA VAL A 265 -9.75 0.61 24.30
C VAL A 265 -9.77 0.59 25.84
N ARG A 266 -9.00 1.46 26.46
CA ARG A 266 -8.93 1.59 27.91
C ARG A 266 -9.98 2.58 28.39
N VAL A 267 -10.63 2.26 29.49
CA VAL A 267 -11.49 3.19 30.23
C VAL A 267 -10.70 3.67 31.42
N ASP A 268 -10.29 4.92 31.39
CA ASP A 268 -9.55 5.56 32.49
C ASP A 268 -10.51 6.18 33.51
N GLY A 269 -10.06 6.40 34.74
CA GLY A 269 -10.81 7.11 35.77
C GLY A 269 -11.80 6.28 36.57
N ILE A 270 -11.78 4.96 36.46
CA ILE A 270 -12.60 4.06 37.30
C ILE A 270 -11.93 3.98 38.68
N SER A 271 -12.61 4.44 39.72
CA SER A 271 -12.17 4.31 41.10
C SER A 271 -13.17 3.42 41.89
N GLY A 272 -12.65 2.55 42.73
CA GLY A 272 -13.44 1.65 43.56
C GLY A 272 -13.29 0.18 43.18
N THR A 273 -14.07 -0.66 43.82
CA THR A 273 -14.07 -2.12 43.53
C THR A 273 -14.77 -2.40 42.21
N THR A 274 -14.05 -2.99 41.28
CA THR A 274 -14.59 -3.41 39.96
C THR A 274 -14.83 -4.91 39.97
N ILE A 275 -15.93 -5.36 39.35
CA ILE A 275 -16.25 -6.76 39.17
C ILE A 275 -16.26 -7.04 37.65
N ASP A 276 -15.51 -8.06 37.26
CA ASP A 276 -15.58 -8.60 35.91
C ASP A 276 -16.64 -9.70 35.86
N VAL A 277 -17.62 -9.53 34.96
CA VAL A 277 -18.76 -10.44 34.81
C VAL A 277 -18.72 -11.25 33.50
N VAL A 278 -17.61 -11.16 32.76
CA VAL A 278 -17.46 -11.89 31.49
C VAL A 278 -16.96 -13.32 31.72
N GLY A 279 -17.56 -14.24 30.97
CA GLY A 279 -17.02 -15.61 30.87
C GLY A 279 -15.72 -15.61 30.05
N THR A 280 -14.79 -16.49 30.37
CA THR A 280 -13.49 -16.61 29.69
C THR A 280 -13.61 -17.09 28.25
N GLY A 281 -14.74 -17.64 27.83
CA GLY A 281 -14.96 -18.18 26.48
C GLY A 281 -14.00 -19.32 26.10
N GLY A 282 -14.37 -20.14 25.15
CA GLY A 282 -13.47 -21.16 24.57
C GLY A 282 -13.04 -22.33 25.48
N ASP A 283 -13.52 -22.38 26.73
CA ASP A 283 -13.20 -23.45 27.69
C ASP A 283 -14.04 -24.72 27.49
N GLY A 284 -15.00 -24.70 26.54
CA GLY A 284 -15.88 -25.81 26.24
C GLY A 284 -16.94 -26.11 27.34
N ARG A 285 -17.07 -25.24 28.37
CA ARG A 285 -17.91 -25.48 29.54
C ARG A 285 -19.25 -24.76 29.50
N ASN A 286 -19.59 -24.08 28.38
CA ASN A 286 -20.84 -23.31 28.23
C ASN A 286 -21.13 -22.36 29.41
N SER A 287 -20.10 -21.83 30.03
CA SER A 287 -20.22 -20.77 31.01
C SER A 287 -20.71 -19.48 30.33
N PHE A 288 -21.51 -18.69 31.03
CA PHE A 288 -22.09 -17.45 30.55
C PHE A 288 -21.03 -16.58 29.86
N ASN A 289 -21.33 -16.18 28.63
CA ASN A 289 -20.52 -15.28 27.87
C ASN A 289 -21.31 -13.98 27.62
#